data_d292655c004d08ffa828c04f90fb4994
#
_entry.id   d292655c004d08ffa828c04f90fb4994
#
_cell.length_a   1.000
_cell.length_b   1.000
_cell.length_c   1.000
_cell.angle_alpha   90.00
_cell.angle_beta   90.00
_cell.angle_gamma   90.00
#
_symmetry.space_group_name_H-M   'P 1'
#
loop_
_entity.id
_entity.type
_entity.pdbx_description
1 polymer ?
#
loop_
_entity_poly.entity_id
_entity_poly.type
_entity_poly.pdbx_seq_one_letter_code
_entity_poly.pdbx_strand_id
1 'polypeptide(L)'
;MEQIDLKLIDEILEKHGNDKTRIISIMQDVQGVYRYLPKEALQHIAKKVGISEAKIFGVATFYGNFSLDAKGKYVLKVCRGTACHVRRSEKILEALQEAIGLGPDEESSADGLFTIEIVHCLGACGLAPVVMVNDDVHSAMTPEKAKAMIQEIREKEGM
;
A
#
# COMPACT_ATOMS: atom_id res chain seq x y z
N MET A 1 -11.23 -6.35 12.02
CA MET A 1 -11.67 -4.97 11.70
C MET A 1 -11.01 -4.04 12.69
N GLU A 2 -10.01 -3.27 12.27
CA GLU A 2 -9.45 -2.23 13.13
C GLU A 2 -10.53 -1.17 13.36
N GLN A 3 -10.85 -0.93 14.62
CA GLN A 3 -11.74 0.17 14.99
C GLN A 3 -11.07 1.48 14.63
N ILE A 4 -11.72 2.25 13.76
CA ILE A 4 -11.22 3.57 13.35
C ILE A 4 -11.37 4.52 14.52
N ASP A 5 -10.23 5.05 14.98
CA ASP A 5 -10.23 6.05 16.06
C ASP A 5 -10.48 7.46 15.48
N LEU A 6 -11.70 7.92 15.58
CA LEU A 6 -12.09 9.25 15.11
C LEU A 6 -11.36 10.38 15.85
N LYS A 7 -10.90 10.17 17.09
CA LYS A 7 -10.12 11.17 17.82
C LYS A 7 -8.77 11.42 17.17
N LEU A 8 -8.11 10.34 16.73
CA LEU A 8 -6.84 10.44 16.02
C LEU A 8 -7.01 11.19 14.68
N ILE A 9 -8.14 10.99 14.01
CA ILE A 9 -8.47 11.74 12.78
C ILE A 9 -8.71 13.22 13.11
N ASP A 10 -9.39 13.52 14.21
CA ASP A 10 -9.60 14.91 14.66
C ASP A 10 -8.25 15.60 15.00
N GLU A 11 -7.30 14.91 15.63
CA GLU A 11 -5.94 15.44 15.87
C GLU A 11 -5.20 15.76 14.56
N ILE A 12 -5.31 14.89 13.56
CA ILE A 12 -4.74 15.13 12.23
C ILE A 12 -5.40 16.36 11.58
N LEU A 13 -6.72 16.49 11.68
CA LEU A 13 -7.46 17.63 11.16
C LEU A 13 -7.04 18.95 11.84
N GLU A 14 -6.89 18.95 13.16
CA GLU A 14 -6.42 20.11 13.93
C GLU A 14 -5.01 20.53 13.55
N LYS A 15 -4.10 19.56 13.38
CA LYS A 15 -2.72 19.79 12.87
C LYS A 15 -2.72 20.56 11.54
N HIS A 16 -3.70 20.30 10.68
CA HIS A 16 -3.87 20.99 9.39
C HIS A 16 -4.83 22.17 9.43
N GLY A 17 -5.30 22.58 10.63
CA GLY A 17 -6.19 23.74 10.82
C GLY A 17 -7.60 23.54 10.28
N ASN A 18 -8.06 22.30 10.13
CA ASN A 18 -9.35 21.94 9.51
C ASN A 18 -9.54 22.57 8.11
N ASP A 19 -8.44 22.80 7.40
CA ASP A 19 -8.44 23.51 6.12
C ASP A 19 -8.71 22.56 4.96
N LYS A 20 -9.85 22.77 4.28
CA LYS A 20 -10.24 22.00 3.08
C LYS A 20 -9.25 22.08 1.92
N THR A 21 -8.39 23.10 1.88
CA THR A 21 -7.35 23.23 0.85
C THR A 21 -6.20 22.26 1.06
N ARG A 22 -6.05 21.74 2.30
CA ARG A 22 -5.03 20.75 2.68
C ARG A 22 -5.54 19.32 2.66
N ILE A 23 -6.62 19.05 1.97
CA ILE A 23 -7.27 17.72 1.96
C ILE A 23 -6.32 16.59 1.58
N ILE A 24 -5.42 16.81 0.61
CA ILE A 24 -4.44 15.80 0.19
C ILE A 24 -3.47 15.48 1.33
N SER A 25 -2.94 16.49 2.03
CA SER A 25 -2.02 16.29 3.15
C SER A 25 -2.71 15.61 4.34
N ILE A 26 -3.96 15.96 4.61
CA ILE A 26 -4.79 15.30 5.63
C ILE A 26 -4.95 13.82 5.29
N MET A 27 -5.31 13.50 4.06
CA MET A 27 -5.49 12.11 3.60
C MET A 27 -4.17 11.32 3.63
N GLN A 28 -3.03 11.97 3.31
CA GLN A 28 -1.72 11.34 3.42
C GLN A 28 -1.37 10.99 4.87
N ASP A 29 -1.62 11.88 5.82
CA ASP A 29 -1.39 11.62 7.25
C ASP A 29 -2.30 10.49 7.76
N VAL A 30 -3.58 10.48 7.36
CA VAL A 30 -4.52 9.39 7.70
C VAL A 30 -4.05 8.05 7.11
N GLN A 31 -3.66 8.03 5.84
CA GLN A 31 -3.13 6.82 5.22
C GLN A 31 -1.80 6.38 5.85
N GLY A 32 -0.98 7.30 6.32
CA GLY A 32 0.25 6.99 7.06
C GLY A 32 -0.03 6.22 8.35
N VAL A 33 -1.14 6.50 9.01
CA VAL A 33 -1.57 5.81 10.25
C VAL A 33 -2.25 4.47 9.97
N TYR A 34 -3.26 4.47 9.09
CA TYR A 34 -4.10 3.28 8.84
C TYR A 34 -3.59 2.42 7.68
N ARG A 35 -2.60 2.90 6.93
CA ARG A 35 -2.02 2.28 5.71
C ARG A 35 -2.97 2.26 4.50
N TYR A 36 -4.21 2.66 4.67
CA TYR A 36 -5.23 2.90 3.65
C TYR A 36 -6.14 4.02 4.11
N LEU A 37 -7.11 4.39 3.29
CA LEU A 37 -8.11 5.42 3.61
C LEU A 37 -9.46 4.76 3.97
N PRO A 38 -9.75 4.54 5.27
CA PRO A 38 -11.03 3.98 5.68
C PRO A 38 -12.20 4.86 5.26
N LYS A 39 -13.28 4.24 4.79
CA LYS A 39 -14.47 4.95 4.34
C LYS A 39 -15.04 5.89 5.41
N GLU A 40 -15.13 5.40 6.63
CA GLU A 40 -15.64 6.16 7.77
C GLU A 40 -14.76 7.38 8.09
N ALA A 41 -13.41 7.21 7.93
CA ALA A 41 -12.47 8.31 8.10
C ALA A 41 -12.71 9.40 7.06
N LEU A 42 -12.85 9.03 5.78
CA LEU A 42 -13.12 9.97 4.68
C LEU A 42 -14.45 10.71 4.89
N GLN A 43 -15.50 10.02 5.31
CA GLN A 43 -16.79 10.62 5.61
C GLN A 43 -16.70 11.62 6.79
N HIS A 44 -15.98 11.25 7.84
CA HIS A 44 -15.75 12.11 8.99
C HIS A 44 -14.97 13.38 8.59
N ILE A 45 -13.89 13.23 7.84
CA ILE A 45 -13.09 14.35 7.32
C ILE A 45 -13.96 15.27 6.45
N ALA A 46 -14.70 14.72 5.50
CA ALA A 46 -15.56 15.50 4.60
C ALA A 46 -16.55 16.39 5.38
N LYS A 47 -17.17 15.81 6.41
CA LYS A 47 -18.11 16.52 7.30
C LYS A 47 -17.41 17.63 8.08
N LYS A 48 -16.22 17.37 8.62
CA LYS A 48 -15.46 18.32 9.45
C LYS A 48 -14.93 19.51 8.64
N VAL A 49 -14.38 19.26 7.44
CA VAL A 49 -13.81 20.34 6.59
C VAL A 49 -14.87 21.00 5.68
N GLY A 50 -16.10 20.50 5.66
CA GLY A 50 -17.20 21.08 4.90
C GLY A 50 -17.10 20.85 3.39
N ILE A 51 -16.70 19.67 2.94
CA ILE A 51 -16.74 19.23 1.55
C ILE A 51 -17.69 18.06 1.36
N SER A 52 -18.13 17.82 0.11
CA SER A 52 -18.96 16.66 -0.19
C SER A 52 -18.19 15.35 -0.13
N GLU A 53 -18.86 14.26 0.21
CA GLU A 53 -18.26 12.92 0.16
C GLU A 53 -17.78 12.59 -1.26
N ALA A 54 -18.56 12.95 -2.29
CA ALA A 54 -18.15 12.76 -3.69
C ALA A 54 -16.81 13.42 -4.01
N LYS A 55 -16.54 14.60 -3.46
CA LYS A 55 -15.28 15.32 -3.67
C LYS A 55 -14.11 14.59 -3.00
N ILE A 56 -14.24 14.16 -1.74
CA ILE A 56 -13.14 13.48 -1.04
C ILE A 56 -12.86 12.12 -1.63
N PHE A 57 -13.90 11.35 -2.00
CA PHE A 57 -13.71 10.07 -2.72
C PHE A 57 -13.13 10.26 -4.11
N GLY A 58 -13.51 11.34 -4.82
CA GLY A 58 -12.90 11.71 -6.10
C GLY A 58 -11.41 11.98 -5.98
N VAL A 59 -10.97 12.65 -4.92
CA VAL A 59 -9.53 12.85 -4.63
C VAL A 59 -8.86 11.51 -4.29
N ALA A 60 -9.47 10.68 -3.47
CA ALA A 60 -8.93 9.38 -3.07
C ALA A 60 -8.72 8.43 -4.26
N THR A 61 -9.60 8.47 -5.25
CA THR A 61 -9.51 7.62 -6.45
C THR A 61 -8.68 8.21 -7.58
N PHE A 62 -8.48 9.53 -7.60
CA PHE A 62 -7.69 10.21 -8.62
C PHE A 62 -6.18 9.98 -8.43
N TYR A 63 -5.69 10.03 -7.21
CA TYR A 63 -4.27 9.85 -6.92
C TYR A 63 -3.94 8.39 -6.65
N GLY A 64 -3.10 7.77 -7.49
CA GLY A 64 -2.73 6.36 -7.41
C GLY A 64 -1.95 5.95 -6.17
N ASN A 65 -1.47 6.91 -5.36
CA ASN A 65 -0.81 6.62 -4.08
C ASN A 65 -1.81 6.44 -2.91
N PHE A 66 -3.08 6.75 -3.12
CA PHE A 66 -4.13 6.47 -2.13
C PHE A 66 -4.74 5.08 -2.35
N SER A 67 -5.05 4.42 -1.26
CA SER A 67 -5.73 3.12 -1.28
C SER A 67 -6.99 3.19 -0.42
N LEU A 68 -8.11 2.73 -0.97
CA LEU A 68 -9.39 2.62 -0.25
C LEU A 68 -9.56 1.24 0.41
N ASP A 69 -8.75 0.26 -0.02
CA ASP A 69 -8.80 -1.09 0.48
C ASP A 69 -7.74 -1.31 1.56
N ALA A 70 -8.13 -2.06 2.59
CA ALA A 70 -7.22 -2.42 3.67
C ALA A 70 -6.05 -3.24 3.13
N LYS A 71 -4.82 -2.82 3.46
CA LYS A 71 -3.61 -3.51 3.07
C LYS A 71 -3.22 -4.57 4.10
N GLY A 72 -2.59 -5.62 3.63
CA GLY A 72 -2.00 -6.63 4.49
C GLY A 72 -0.88 -6.06 5.37
N LYS A 73 -0.48 -6.82 6.37
CA LYS A 73 0.62 -6.47 7.28
C LYS A 73 1.93 -6.22 6.55
N TYR A 74 2.17 -6.97 5.47
CA TYR A 74 3.34 -6.84 4.60
C TYR A 74 2.91 -6.38 3.21
N VAL A 75 3.33 -5.18 2.84
CA VAL A 75 3.08 -4.62 1.51
C VAL A 75 4.33 -4.85 0.66
N LEU A 76 4.17 -5.65 -0.40
CA LEU A 76 5.21 -6.02 -1.34
C LEU A 76 5.11 -5.13 -2.57
N LYS A 77 6.03 -4.18 -2.72
CA LYS A 77 6.07 -3.32 -3.91
C LYS A 77 7.02 -3.92 -4.94
N VAL A 78 6.46 -4.36 -6.06
CA VAL A 78 7.22 -4.94 -7.17
C VAL A 78 7.45 -3.87 -8.23
N CYS A 79 8.71 -3.55 -8.48
CA CYS A 79 9.09 -2.58 -9.50
C CYS A 79 8.96 -3.17 -10.90
N ARG A 80 8.19 -2.51 -11.77
CA ARG A 80 8.06 -2.81 -13.22
C ARG A 80 8.65 -1.72 -14.11
N GLY A 81 9.53 -0.87 -13.56
CA GLY A 81 10.30 0.08 -14.35
C GLY A 81 11.19 -0.63 -15.38
N THR A 82 11.64 0.08 -16.39
CA THR A 82 12.37 -0.48 -17.55
C THR A 82 13.53 -1.39 -17.14
N ALA A 83 14.39 -0.94 -16.22
CA ALA A 83 15.54 -1.72 -15.77
C ALA A 83 15.14 -3.04 -15.07
N CYS A 84 14.10 -3.01 -14.25
CA CYS A 84 13.58 -4.20 -13.57
C CYS A 84 12.84 -5.12 -14.54
N HIS A 85 12.05 -4.55 -15.47
CA HIS A 85 11.31 -5.30 -16.47
C HIS A 85 12.24 -6.09 -17.40
N VAL A 86 13.30 -5.47 -17.91
CA VAL A 86 14.33 -6.13 -18.73
C VAL A 86 15.01 -7.28 -17.97
N ARG A 87 15.16 -7.14 -16.65
CA ARG A 87 15.70 -8.18 -15.76
C ARG A 87 14.64 -9.12 -15.20
N ARG A 88 13.51 -9.25 -15.90
CA ARG A 88 12.45 -10.23 -15.64
C ARG A 88 11.71 -10.06 -14.30
N SER A 89 11.43 -8.83 -13.88
CA SER A 89 10.62 -8.55 -12.68
C SER A 89 9.23 -9.18 -12.74
N GLU A 90 8.70 -9.45 -13.93
CA GLU A 90 7.42 -10.14 -14.13
C GLU A 90 7.43 -11.57 -13.55
N LYS A 91 8.51 -12.31 -13.73
CA LYS A 91 8.67 -13.65 -13.15
C LYS A 91 8.77 -13.63 -11.63
N ILE A 92 9.29 -12.53 -11.07
CA ILE A 92 9.31 -12.31 -9.62
C ILE A 92 7.90 -12.06 -9.12
N LEU A 93 7.12 -11.25 -9.82
CA LEU A 93 5.72 -10.99 -9.50
C LEU A 93 4.90 -12.29 -9.51
N GLU A 94 5.02 -13.09 -10.56
CA GLU A 94 4.36 -14.40 -10.67
C GLU A 94 4.74 -15.33 -9.51
N ALA A 95 6.03 -15.38 -9.16
CA ALA A 95 6.52 -16.20 -8.04
C ALA A 95 5.98 -15.73 -6.69
N LEU A 96 5.83 -14.42 -6.47
CA LEU A 96 5.23 -13.86 -5.27
C LEU A 96 3.74 -14.18 -5.19
N GLN A 97 3.00 -13.99 -6.29
CA GLN A 97 1.57 -14.32 -6.36
C GLN A 97 1.34 -15.82 -6.07
N GLU A 98 2.13 -16.69 -6.70
CA GLU A 98 2.05 -18.14 -6.46
C GLU A 98 2.37 -18.50 -4.99
N ALA A 99 3.42 -17.93 -4.41
CA ALA A 99 3.84 -18.22 -3.04
C ALA A 99 2.82 -17.72 -1.99
N ILE A 100 2.13 -16.63 -2.29
CA ILE A 100 1.09 -16.06 -1.42
C ILE A 100 -0.26 -16.76 -1.66
N GLY A 101 -0.49 -17.31 -2.84
CA GLY A 101 -1.74 -17.94 -3.25
C GLY A 101 -2.76 -16.93 -3.78
N LEU A 102 -2.27 -15.87 -4.45
CA LEU A 102 -3.11 -14.84 -5.07
C LEU A 102 -3.51 -15.23 -6.48
N GLY A 103 -4.77 -14.95 -6.82
CA GLY A 103 -5.24 -14.98 -8.20
C GLY A 103 -4.68 -13.81 -9.04
N PRO A 104 -4.87 -13.85 -10.37
CA PRO A 104 -4.30 -12.86 -11.28
C PRO A 104 -4.81 -11.42 -11.06
N ASP A 105 -5.99 -11.27 -10.50
CA ASP A 105 -6.64 -9.97 -10.23
C ASP A 105 -6.72 -9.64 -8.73
N GLU A 106 -6.09 -10.44 -7.89
CA GLU A 106 -6.07 -10.23 -6.44
C GLU A 106 -4.78 -9.52 -6.01
N GLU A 107 -4.92 -8.47 -5.21
CA GLU A 107 -3.80 -7.70 -4.69
C GLU A 107 -3.45 -8.07 -3.25
N SER A 108 -4.40 -8.59 -2.48
CA SER A 108 -4.22 -8.89 -1.06
C SER A 108 -4.61 -10.33 -0.74
N SER A 109 -3.83 -10.96 0.13
CA SER A 109 -4.11 -12.31 0.60
C SER A 109 -5.34 -12.36 1.52
N ALA A 110 -6.10 -13.46 1.45
CA ALA A 110 -7.30 -13.66 2.25
C ALA A 110 -7.03 -13.67 3.77
N ASP A 111 -5.81 -14.01 4.18
CA ASP A 111 -5.35 -13.99 5.57
C ASP A 111 -5.01 -12.58 6.08
N GLY A 112 -5.06 -11.56 5.20
CA GLY A 112 -4.69 -10.19 5.54
C GLY A 112 -3.20 -9.97 5.81
N LEU A 113 -2.35 -10.94 5.48
CA LEU A 113 -0.92 -10.86 5.76
C LEU A 113 -0.16 -10.10 4.68
N PHE A 114 -0.47 -10.34 3.41
CA PHE A 114 0.26 -9.78 2.28
C PHE A 114 -0.63 -8.92 1.37
N THR A 115 -0.05 -7.85 0.85
CA THR A 115 -0.59 -7.09 -0.29
C THR A 115 0.53 -6.88 -1.30
N ILE A 116 0.25 -7.13 -2.59
CA ILE A 116 1.19 -6.85 -3.68
C ILE A 116 0.78 -5.55 -4.37
N GLU A 117 1.72 -4.63 -4.48
CA GLU A 117 1.58 -3.40 -5.26
C GLU A 117 2.56 -3.38 -6.42
N ILE A 118 2.08 -3.09 -7.61
CA ILE A 118 2.93 -2.88 -8.77
C ILE A 118 3.30 -1.40 -8.84
N VAL A 119 4.59 -1.10 -8.83
CA VAL A 119 5.09 0.27 -8.95
C VAL A 119 5.90 0.45 -10.23
N HIS A 120 5.81 1.63 -10.83
CA HIS A 120 6.49 1.91 -12.09
C HIS A 120 8.00 2.12 -11.91
N CYS A 121 8.44 2.65 -10.77
CA CYS A 121 9.85 2.76 -10.41
C CYS A 121 10.02 3.02 -8.92
N LEU A 122 10.94 2.28 -8.29
CA LEU A 122 11.36 2.49 -6.89
C LEU A 122 12.59 3.41 -6.76
N GLY A 123 13.16 3.86 -7.88
CA GLY A 123 14.34 4.70 -7.87
C GLY A 123 15.67 3.97 -7.63
N ALA A 124 15.67 2.63 -7.50
CA ALA A 124 16.83 1.81 -7.20
C ALA A 124 17.32 0.97 -8.40
N CYS A 125 17.35 1.56 -9.60
CA CYS A 125 17.60 0.86 -10.87
C CYS A 125 18.93 0.10 -10.94
N GLY A 126 19.95 0.57 -10.20
CA GLY A 126 21.25 -0.13 -10.10
C GLY A 126 21.18 -1.46 -9.35
N LEU A 127 20.14 -1.65 -8.55
CA LEU A 127 19.91 -2.84 -7.74
C LEU A 127 18.87 -3.80 -8.38
N ALA A 128 18.41 -3.50 -9.60
CA ALA A 128 17.37 -4.26 -10.30
C ALA A 128 17.71 -5.74 -10.47
N PRO A 129 16.70 -6.64 -10.42
CA PRO A 129 15.29 -6.40 -10.11
C PRO A 129 15.05 -6.14 -8.62
N VAL A 130 14.18 -5.18 -8.29
CA VAL A 130 13.96 -4.72 -6.91
C VAL A 130 12.53 -5.02 -6.47
N VAL A 131 12.41 -5.53 -5.25
CA VAL A 131 11.16 -5.64 -4.50
C VAL A 131 11.34 -4.95 -3.17
N MET A 132 10.36 -4.18 -2.75
CA MET A 132 10.35 -3.57 -1.42
C MET A 132 9.29 -4.26 -0.56
N VAL A 133 9.65 -4.63 0.65
CA VAL A 133 8.73 -5.18 1.66
C VAL A 133 8.57 -4.15 2.75
N ASN A 134 7.40 -3.53 2.81
CA ASN A 134 7.17 -2.33 3.61
C ASN A 134 8.20 -1.24 3.24
N ASP A 135 9.19 -1.00 4.11
CA ASP A 135 10.26 -0.02 3.88
C ASP A 135 11.62 -0.67 3.55
N ASP A 136 11.70 -2.01 3.58
CA ASP A 136 12.93 -2.76 3.32
C ASP A 136 13.10 -3.05 1.83
N VAL A 137 14.24 -2.65 1.26
CA VAL A 137 14.58 -2.85 -0.14
C VAL A 137 15.35 -4.15 -0.35
N HIS A 138 14.80 -5.04 -1.17
CA HIS A 138 15.43 -6.29 -1.58
C HIS A 138 15.94 -6.18 -3.02
N SER A 139 17.27 -6.25 -3.19
CA SER A 139 17.95 -6.10 -4.47
C SER A 139 18.24 -7.44 -5.15
N ALA A 140 18.52 -7.39 -6.45
CA ALA A 140 18.90 -8.56 -7.25
C ALA A 140 17.99 -9.77 -6.99
N MET A 141 16.69 -9.51 -7.01
CA MET A 141 15.67 -10.52 -6.73
C MET A 141 15.61 -11.58 -7.82
N THR A 142 15.32 -12.80 -7.41
CA THR A 142 15.01 -13.93 -8.28
C THR A 142 13.71 -14.58 -7.84
N PRO A 143 13.05 -15.39 -8.69
CA PRO A 143 11.84 -16.12 -8.30
C PRO A 143 12.05 -16.98 -7.04
N GLU A 144 13.20 -17.61 -6.92
CA GLU A 144 13.56 -18.47 -5.77
C GLU A 144 13.71 -17.64 -4.49
N LYS A 145 14.40 -16.52 -4.57
CA LYS A 145 14.52 -15.56 -3.43
C LYS A 145 13.17 -15.00 -3.02
N ALA A 146 12.29 -14.71 -3.99
CA ALA A 146 10.95 -14.23 -3.72
C ALA A 146 10.12 -15.25 -2.93
N LYS A 147 10.13 -16.52 -3.34
CA LYS A 147 9.45 -17.61 -2.62
C LYS A 147 10.03 -17.83 -1.22
N ALA A 148 11.36 -17.83 -1.09
CA ALA A 148 12.04 -17.97 0.21
C ALA A 148 11.67 -16.82 1.17
N MET A 149 11.62 -15.59 0.67
CA MET A 149 11.24 -14.41 1.45
C MET A 149 9.82 -14.51 2.01
N ILE A 150 8.87 -14.97 1.21
CA ILE A 150 7.48 -15.19 1.67
C ILE A 150 7.44 -16.27 2.74
N GLN A 151 8.20 -17.35 2.56
CA GLN A 151 8.26 -18.43 3.56
C GLN A 151 8.85 -17.95 4.88
N GLU A 152 9.95 -17.20 4.86
CA GLU A 152 10.55 -16.59 6.06
C GLU A 152 9.57 -15.69 6.81
N ILE A 153 8.78 -14.90 6.09
CA ILE A 153 7.78 -14.02 6.69
C ILE A 153 6.68 -14.86 7.36
N ARG A 154 6.20 -15.92 6.70
CA ARG A 154 5.20 -16.81 7.28
C ARG A 154 5.70 -17.52 8.54
N GLU A 155 6.94 -17.99 8.53
CA GLU A 155 7.57 -18.61 9.70
C GLU A 155 7.68 -17.65 10.89
N LYS A 156 8.01 -16.37 10.63
CA LYS A 156 8.03 -15.32 11.66
C LYS A 156 6.65 -15.03 12.25
N GLU A 157 5.60 -15.19 11.47
CA GLU A 157 4.21 -14.98 11.90
C GLU A 157 3.60 -16.25 12.52
N GLY A 158 4.34 -17.35 12.56
CA GLY A 158 3.91 -18.61 13.21
C GLY A 158 2.92 -19.43 12.36
N MET A 159 2.96 -19.24 11.06
CA MET A 159 2.13 -19.98 10.10
C MET A 159 2.91 -21.01 9.30
#